data_01d19b8f77ac6ba259df188236fa1d8d
#
_entry.id   01d19b8f77ac6ba259df188236fa1d8d
#
_cell.length_a   1.000
_cell.length_b   1.000
_cell.length_c   1.000
_cell.angle_alpha   90.00
_cell.angle_beta   90.00
_cell.angle_gamma   90.00
#
_symmetry.space_group_name_H-M   'P 1'
#
loop_
_entity.id
_entity.type
_entity.pdbx_description
1 polymer ?
#
loop_
_entity_poly.entity_id
_entity_poly.type
_entity_poly.pdbx_seq_one_letter_code
_entity_poly.pdbx_strand_id
1 'polypeptide(L)'
;MAAGTWLELCVVADQEAVEAVSEILSRVAPGGVSVEVPFTLIDEGLAAAPEPGGPATLRAYIPALDAVAAQAAIEQVTRDLGHLQAFGLRPIGDLVVQPVHEEDWAAAWKQHFPVLRVGKRLVIRPTWRRHRAQPGDVVLALDPGMAFGTGLHPTTRLCMAGIERWADAGLVDGARVLDVGCGSGILAIAAARLGARSVLGVDTDPIAIDATTANVRRNRLARRIGAFRGSVPVNTMMWREWGPFDLMVANLIASLLVELAPALAASVRPGGRLLASGIFIDREPEVVAAFEQVGLHIIAREHQTDWVVLDVERPLA
;
A
#
# COMPACT_ATOMS: atom_id res chain seq x y z
N MET A 1 -24.41 3.47 -15.07
CA MET A 1 -24.88 2.72 -13.89
C MET A 1 -25.14 3.74 -12.83
N ALA A 2 -26.30 3.70 -12.15
CA ALA A 2 -26.61 4.65 -11.10
C ALA A 2 -25.57 4.50 -10.00
N ALA A 3 -25.02 5.64 -9.51
CA ALA A 3 -24.09 5.67 -8.40
C ALA A 3 -24.72 4.94 -7.21
N GLY A 4 -24.05 3.92 -6.67
CA GLY A 4 -24.55 3.14 -5.55
C GLY A 4 -24.62 4.00 -4.30
N THR A 5 -25.76 4.01 -3.62
CA THR A 5 -25.88 4.60 -2.29
C THR A 5 -25.45 3.53 -1.28
N TRP A 6 -24.56 3.90 -0.38
CA TRP A 6 -24.08 3.05 0.73
C TRP A 6 -24.53 3.64 2.05
N LEU A 7 -24.65 2.81 3.07
CA LEU A 7 -24.79 3.26 4.45
C LEU A 7 -23.49 2.98 5.19
N GLU A 8 -22.92 4.01 5.80
CA GLU A 8 -21.82 3.88 6.75
C GLU A 8 -22.39 3.53 8.12
N LEU A 9 -21.87 2.47 8.69
CA LEU A 9 -22.09 2.06 10.07
C LEU A 9 -20.85 2.47 10.87
N CYS A 10 -21.00 3.40 11.79
CA CYS A 10 -19.90 3.94 12.59
C CYS A 10 -20.13 3.66 14.08
N VAL A 11 -19.11 3.11 14.75
CA VAL A 11 -19.12 2.85 16.19
C VAL A 11 -17.81 3.31 16.78
N VAL A 12 -17.87 4.05 17.90
CA VAL A 12 -16.69 4.40 18.69
C VAL A 12 -16.58 3.39 19.83
N ALA A 13 -15.43 2.75 19.99
CA ALA A 13 -15.23 1.73 20.99
C ALA A 13 -13.87 1.87 21.70
N ASP A 14 -13.83 1.47 22.96
CA ASP A 14 -12.56 1.29 23.68
C ASP A 14 -11.71 0.20 23.02
N GLN A 15 -10.39 0.28 23.15
CA GLN A 15 -9.47 -0.67 22.52
C GLN A 15 -9.76 -2.13 22.88
N GLU A 16 -10.24 -2.40 24.10
CA GLU A 16 -10.62 -3.75 24.53
C GLU A 16 -11.85 -4.30 23.76
N ALA A 17 -12.71 -3.42 23.26
CA ALA A 17 -13.92 -3.80 22.52
C ALA A 17 -13.74 -3.82 21.00
N VAL A 18 -12.62 -3.34 20.48
CA VAL A 18 -12.38 -3.20 19.03
C VAL A 18 -12.58 -4.52 18.28
N GLU A 19 -12.01 -5.60 18.78
CA GLU A 19 -12.10 -6.91 18.12
C GLU A 19 -13.54 -7.43 18.07
N ALA A 20 -14.27 -7.33 19.20
CA ALA A 20 -15.66 -7.77 19.28
C ALA A 20 -16.60 -6.92 18.40
N VAL A 21 -16.42 -5.60 18.38
CA VAL A 21 -17.19 -4.69 17.52
C VAL A 21 -16.85 -4.91 16.06
N SER A 22 -15.57 -5.12 15.73
CA SER A 22 -15.12 -5.43 14.36
C SER A 22 -15.76 -6.74 13.85
N GLU A 23 -15.81 -7.77 14.67
CA GLU A 23 -16.46 -9.04 14.34
C GLU A 23 -17.96 -8.87 14.05
N ILE A 24 -18.67 -8.07 14.87
CA ILE A 24 -20.09 -7.77 14.65
C ILE A 24 -20.32 -7.04 13.32
N LEU A 25 -19.54 -6.00 13.05
CA LEU A 25 -19.66 -5.22 11.82
C LEU A 25 -19.29 -6.03 10.58
N SER A 26 -18.28 -6.90 10.65
CA SER A 26 -17.83 -7.73 9.54
C SER A 26 -18.89 -8.73 9.06
N ARG A 27 -19.79 -9.16 9.93
CA ARG A 27 -20.90 -10.09 9.58
C ARG A 27 -21.90 -9.49 8.59
N VAL A 28 -22.05 -8.16 8.59
CA VAL A 28 -23.00 -7.46 7.73
C VAL A 28 -22.33 -6.69 6.59
N ALA A 29 -21.02 -6.45 6.69
CA ALA A 29 -20.26 -5.62 5.74
C ALA A 29 -19.33 -6.50 4.89
N PRO A 30 -19.69 -6.81 3.64
CA PRO A 30 -18.87 -7.66 2.76
C PRO A 30 -17.52 -7.02 2.38
N GLY A 31 -17.38 -5.71 2.51
CA GLY A 31 -16.13 -4.96 2.26
C GLY A 31 -15.17 -4.91 3.45
N GLY A 32 -15.54 -5.52 4.60
CA GLY A 32 -14.74 -5.49 5.83
C GLY A 32 -14.97 -4.25 6.68
N VAL A 33 -14.17 -4.10 7.73
CA VAL A 33 -14.27 -3.03 8.73
C VAL A 33 -12.96 -2.24 8.74
N SER A 34 -13.08 -0.92 8.71
CA SER A 34 -11.96 0.01 8.94
C SER A 34 -11.90 0.37 10.41
N VAL A 35 -10.71 0.30 11.00
CA VAL A 35 -10.45 0.69 12.38
C VAL A 35 -9.53 1.91 12.38
N GLU A 36 -10.03 3.03 12.86
CA GLU A 36 -9.29 4.27 12.99
C GLU A 36 -8.96 4.50 14.47
N VAL A 37 -7.67 4.45 14.80
CA VAL A 37 -7.19 4.79 16.15
C VAL A 37 -6.74 6.24 16.14
N PRO A 38 -7.09 7.06 17.16
CA PRO A 38 -6.57 8.41 17.29
C PRO A 38 -5.04 8.39 17.31
N PHE A 39 -4.43 9.33 16.61
CA PHE A 39 -2.99 9.47 16.59
C PHE A 39 -2.60 10.92 16.82
N THR A 40 -1.50 11.11 17.56
CA THR A 40 -0.85 12.41 17.71
C THR A 40 0.25 12.54 16.67
N LEU A 41 0.26 13.66 15.94
CA LEU A 41 1.36 14.00 15.05
C LEU A 41 2.59 14.36 15.87
N ILE A 42 3.69 13.66 15.63
CA ILE A 42 4.99 13.92 16.24
C ILE A 42 5.92 14.46 15.16
N ASP A 43 6.93 15.25 15.56
CA ASP A 43 7.95 15.81 14.66
C ASP A 43 7.36 16.70 13.53
N GLU A 44 6.65 17.77 13.88
CA GLU A 44 6.09 18.74 12.90
C GLU A 44 5.25 18.11 11.79
N GLY A 45 4.60 16.96 12.06
CA GLY A 45 3.76 16.25 11.08
C GLY A 45 4.50 15.20 10.24
N LEU A 46 5.74 14.90 10.55
CA LEU A 46 6.56 13.90 9.85
C LEU A 46 6.38 12.47 10.40
N ALA A 47 5.85 12.33 11.62
CA ALA A 47 5.51 11.06 12.23
C ALA A 47 4.16 11.12 12.93
N ALA A 48 3.51 9.97 13.11
CA ALA A 48 2.27 9.81 13.86
C ALA A 48 2.45 8.66 14.85
N ALA A 49 2.09 8.88 16.12
CA ALA A 49 2.02 7.83 17.13
C ALA A 49 0.55 7.60 17.52
N PRO A 50 0.10 6.35 17.66
CA PRO A 50 -1.21 6.07 18.23
C PRO A 50 -1.29 6.66 19.64
N GLU A 51 -2.42 7.28 19.99
CA GLU A 51 -2.67 7.70 21.37
C GLU A 51 -2.91 6.43 22.21
N PRO A 52 -2.05 6.13 23.22
CA PRO A 52 -2.26 4.98 24.07
C PRO A 52 -3.57 5.13 24.85
N GLY A 53 -4.50 4.16 24.68
CA GLY A 53 -5.76 4.13 25.41
C GLY A 53 -6.85 5.05 24.87
N GLY A 54 -6.67 5.70 23.73
CA GLY A 54 -7.72 6.45 23.07
C GLY A 54 -8.78 5.52 22.43
N PRO A 55 -10.07 5.95 22.38
CA PRO A 55 -11.11 5.16 21.75
C PRO A 55 -10.87 5.04 20.24
N ALA A 56 -11.11 3.84 19.68
CA ALA A 56 -11.06 3.61 18.25
C ALA A 56 -12.41 3.89 17.58
N THR A 57 -12.38 4.37 16.35
CA THR A 57 -13.59 4.51 15.51
C THR A 57 -13.60 3.36 14.49
N LEU A 58 -14.66 2.54 14.54
CA LEU A 58 -14.86 1.45 13.59
C LEU A 58 -15.90 1.87 12.56
N ARG A 59 -15.59 1.65 11.30
CA ARG A 59 -16.50 1.97 10.18
C ARG A 59 -16.68 0.75 9.28
N ALA A 60 -17.91 0.52 8.90
CA ALA A 60 -18.29 -0.51 7.94
C ALA A 60 -19.30 0.04 6.94
N TYR A 61 -19.35 -0.52 5.75
CA TYR A 61 -20.20 -0.02 4.68
C TYR A 61 -21.10 -1.14 4.15
N ILE A 62 -22.42 -0.86 4.10
CA ILE A 62 -23.41 -1.78 3.56
C ILE A 62 -24.14 -1.17 2.37
N PRO A 63 -24.51 -1.96 1.34
CA PRO A 63 -25.27 -1.45 0.20
C PRO A 63 -26.65 -0.96 0.62
N ALA A 64 -27.07 0.24 0.19
CA ALA A 64 -28.41 0.79 0.46
C ALA A 64 -29.43 0.47 -0.66
N LEU A 65 -29.06 -0.33 -1.67
CA LEU A 65 -29.93 -0.68 -2.81
C LEU A 65 -31.16 -1.50 -2.40
N ASP A 66 -31.05 -2.31 -1.36
CA ASP A 66 -32.15 -3.06 -0.75
C ASP A 66 -32.40 -2.49 0.65
N ALA A 67 -33.41 -1.66 0.76
CA ALA A 67 -33.77 -0.99 2.03
C ALA A 67 -34.18 -2.00 3.13
N VAL A 68 -34.77 -3.14 2.76
CA VAL A 68 -35.20 -4.16 3.74
C VAL A 68 -33.98 -4.90 4.27
N ALA A 69 -33.07 -5.31 3.40
CA ALA A 69 -31.83 -5.96 3.80
C ALA A 69 -30.93 -5.01 4.63
N ALA A 70 -30.81 -3.75 4.21
CA ALA A 70 -30.05 -2.75 4.95
C ALA A 70 -30.62 -2.49 6.35
N GLN A 71 -31.94 -2.36 6.47
CA GLN A 71 -32.60 -2.19 7.76
C GLN A 71 -32.40 -3.41 8.68
N ALA A 72 -32.51 -4.63 8.14
CA ALA A 72 -32.27 -5.86 8.89
C ALA A 72 -30.83 -5.94 9.41
N ALA A 73 -29.84 -5.54 8.59
CA ALA A 73 -28.44 -5.48 8.98
C ALA A 73 -28.20 -4.48 10.13
N ILE A 74 -28.78 -3.28 10.04
CA ILE A 74 -28.71 -2.25 11.09
C ILE A 74 -29.31 -2.77 12.40
N GLU A 75 -30.47 -3.39 12.35
CA GLU A 75 -31.13 -3.95 13.53
C GLU A 75 -30.32 -5.10 14.15
N GLN A 76 -29.71 -5.93 13.34
CA GLN A 76 -28.83 -6.99 13.81
C GLN A 76 -27.60 -6.41 14.55
N VAL A 77 -26.89 -5.47 13.92
CA VAL A 77 -25.73 -4.79 14.53
C VAL A 77 -26.13 -4.12 15.84
N THR A 78 -27.25 -3.39 15.85
CA THR A 78 -27.74 -2.71 17.05
C THR A 78 -28.01 -3.68 18.20
N ARG A 79 -28.65 -4.83 17.92
CA ARG A 79 -28.89 -5.88 18.93
C ARG A 79 -27.58 -6.49 19.45
N ASP A 80 -26.66 -6.81 18.56
CA ASP A 80 -25.41 -7.46 18.91
C ASP A 80 -24.51 -6.53 19.73
N LEU A 81 -24.43 -5.24 19.38
CA LEU A 81 -23.75 -4.22 20.19
C LEU A 81 -24.40 -4.04 21.57
N GLY A 82 -25.74 -4.02 21.64
CA GLY A 82 -26.48 -3.96 22.90
C GLY A 82 -26.20 -5.15 23.81
N HIS A 83 -25.99 -6.34 23.26
CA HIS A 83 -25.56 -7.51 24.03
C HIS A 83 -24.15 -7.30 24.60
N LEU A 84 -23.18 -6.81 23.83
CA LEU A 84 -21.83 -6.53 24.34
C LEU A 84 -21.83 -5.52 25.48
N GLN A 85 -22.62 -4.44 25.35
CA GLN A 85 -22.79 -3.43 26.40
C GLN A 85 -23.39 -4.06 27.69
N ALA A 86 -24.38 -4.94 27.53
CA ALA A 86 -25.03 -5.64 28.67
C ALA A 86 -24.07 -6.60 29.40
N PHE A 87 -23.06 -7.17 28.73
CA PHE A 87 -22.02 -8.00 29.32
C PHE A 87 -20.88 -7.20 29.97
N GLY A 88 -20.99 -5.87 30.03
CA GLY A 88 -20.05 -5.01 30.76
C GLY A 88 -18.72 -4.78 30.04
N LEU A 89 -18.61 -5.09 28.75
CA LEU A 89 -17.51 -4.63 27.90
C LEU A 89 -17.55 -3.10 27.83
N ARG A 90 -16.45 -2.47 28.09
CA ARG A 90 -16.26 -1.03 28.29
C ARG A 90 -16.54 -0.18 27.05
N PRO A 91 -16.67 1.17 27.19
CA PRO A 91 -17.70 1.89 26.49
C PRO A 91 -17.64 1.64 25.00
N ILE A 92 -18.74 1.07 24.52
CA ILE A 92 -19.08 0.97 23.12
C ILE A 92 -20.09 2.08 22.91
N GLY A 93 -19.78 3.02 22.02
CA GLY A 93 -20.70 4.09 21.63
C GLY A 93 -21.91 3.55 20.86
N ASP A 94 -22.89 4.42 20.67
CA ASP A 94 -24.05 4.10 19.88
C ASP A 94 -23.68 3.89 18.40
N LEU A 95 -24.44 3.02 17.73
CA LEU A 95 -24.33 2.86 16.28
C LEU A 95 -24.83 4.12 15.57
N VAL A 96 -23.97 4.80 14.85
CA VAL A 96 -24.33 5.92 13.98
C VAL A 96 -24.43 5.40 12.55
N VAL A 97 -25.56 5.64 11.90
CA VAL A 97 -25.80 5.24 10.51
C VAL A 97 -25.94 6.50 9.65
N GLN A 98 -25.12 6.60 8.62
CA GLN A 98 -25.15 7.74 7.70
C GLN A 98 -25.23 7.27 6.24
N PRO A 99 -26.06 7.89 5.39
CA PRO A 99 -26.03 7.64 3.96
C PRO A 99 -24.71 8.22 3.38
N VAL A 100 -24.02 7.42 2.60
CA VAL A 100 -22.79 7.84 1.91
C VAL A 100 -23.01 7.63 0.41
N HIS A 101 -22.90 8.71 -0.34
CA HIS A 101 -22.85 8.63 -1.78
C HIS A 101 -21.42 8.30 -2.21
N GLU A 102 -21.27 7.45 -3.21
CA GLU A 102 -19.98 7.02 -3.74
C GLU A 102 -19.07 8.22 -4.09
N GLU A 103 -19.69 9.32 -4.51
CA GLU A 103 -19.01 10.60 -4.79
C GLU A 103 -18.49 11.31 -3.52
N ASP A 104 -19.23 11.23 -2.41
CA ASP A 104 -18.83 11.85 -1.14
C ASP A 104 -17.71 11.08 -0.46
N TRP A 105 -17.73 9.75 -0.54
CA TRP A 105 -16.64 8.90 -0.04
C TRP A 105 -15.36 9.14 -0.83
N ALA A 106 -15.45 9.19 -2.17
CA ALA A 106 -14.32 9.53 -3.03
C ALA A 106 -13.78 10.95 -2.79
N ALA A 107 -14.56 11.85 -2.19
CA ALA A 107 -14.14 13.21 -1.87
C ALA A 107 -13.60 13.33 -0.43
N ALA A 108 -14.18 12.64 0.54
CA ALA A 108 -13.81 12.76 1.96
C ALA A 108 -12.37 12.32 2.23
N TRP A 109 -11.93 11.18 1.72
CA TRP A 109 -10.56 10.70 1.91
C TRP A 109 -9.51 11.59 1.22
N LYS A 110 -9.88 12.28 0.13
CA LYS A 110 -8.98 13.23 -0.57
C LYS A 110 -8.55 14.39 0.31
N GLN A 111 -9.38 14.80 1.27
CA GLN A 111 -9.06 15.90 2.18
C GLN A 111 -7.89 15.54 3.11
N HIS A 112 -7.77 14.27 3.48
CA HIS A 112 -6.75 13.75 4.39
C HIS A 112 -5.46 13.33 3.70
N PHE A 113 -5.36 13.51 2.37
CA PHE A 113 -4.16 13.17 1.60
C PHE A 113 -3.28 14.41 1.41
N PRO A 114 -2.22 14.59 2.22
CA PRO A 114 -1.30 15.72 2.05
C PRO A 114 -0.34 15.49 0.88
N VAL A 115 0.36 16.56 0.48
CA VAL A 115 1.60 16.40 -0.28
C VAL A 115 2.65 15.85 0.68
N LEU A 116 3.27 14.74 0.33
CA LEU A 116 4.18 14.02 1.20
C LEU A 116 5.59 13.99 0.59
N ARG A 117 6.58 14.41 1.36
CA ARG A 117 7.99 14.22 1.03
C ARG A 117 8.48 12.87 1.55
N VAL A 118 9.15 12.11 0.70
CA VAL A 118 9.79 10.84 1.05
C VAL A 118 11.26 10.91 0.68
N GLY A 119 12.14 10.64 1.63
CA GLY A 119 13.57 10.80 1.42
C GLY A 119 13.98 12.26 1.19
N LYS A 120 14.98 12.49 0.35
CA LYS A 120 15.56 13.80 0.11
C LYS A 120 14.83 14.57 -1.02
N ARG A 121 14.46 13.89 -2.11
CA ARG A 121 13.99 14.49 -3.36
C ARG A 121 12.58 14.09 -3.77
N LEU A 122 12.13 12.89 -3.37
CA LEU A 122 10.84 12.37 -3.81
C LEU A 122 9.69 13.10 -3.13
N VAL A 123 8.75 13.59 -3.92
CA VAL A 123 7.54 14.26 -3.44
C VAL A 123 6.31 13.64 -4.08
N ILE A 124 5.48 13.01 -3.26
CA ILE A 124 4.19 12.48 -3.67
C ILE A 124 3.18 13.62 -3.65
N ARG A 125 2.63 13.94 -4.81
CA ARG A 125 1.62 14.96 -4.95
C ARG A 125 0.31 14.36 -5.44
N PRO A 126 -0.73 14.32 -4.60
CA PRO A 126 -2.08 13.97 -5.05
C PRO A 126 -2.52 14.88 -6.21
N THR A 127 -3.27 14.32 -7.17
CA THR A 127 -3.65 15.05 -8.40
C THR A 127 -4.47 16.30 -8.12
N TRP A 128 -5.24 16.33 -7.04
CA TRP A 128 -6.10 17.45 -6.59
C TRP A 128 -5.38 18.47 -5.69
N ARG A 129 -4.10 18.23 -5.33
CA ARG A 129 -3.30 19.17 -4.52
C ARG A 129 -2.34 19.95 -5.41
N ARG A 130 -2.19 21.22 -5.08
CA ARG A 130 -1.13 22.05 -5.68
C ARG A 130 0.14 21.92 -4.86
N HIS A 131 1.28 21.83 -5.54
CA HIS A 131 2.60 21.81 -4.91
C HIS A 131 3.54 22.67 -5.73
N ARG A 132 4.27 23.58 -5.08
CA ARG A 132 5.35 24.33 -5.70
C ARG A 132 6.65 23.56 -5.47
N ALA A 133 7.13 22.90 -6.52
CA ALA A 133 8.35 22.12 -6.44
C ALA A 133 9.54 23.02 -6.06
N GLN A 134 10.38 22.51 -5.16
CA GLN A 134 11.67 23.11 -4.81
C GLN A 134 12.75 22.62 -5.78
N PRO A 135 13.89 23.33 -5.92
CA PRO A 135 15.03 22.84 -6.69
C PRO A 135 15.45 21.44 -6.19
N GLY A 136 15.54 20.48 -7.10
CA GLY A 136 15.87 19.10 -6.79
C GLY A 136 14.68 18.18 -6.49
N ASP A 137 13.47 18.70 -6.36
CA ASP A 137 12.29 17.86 -6.13
C ASP A 137 11.97 16.97 -7.34
N VAL A 138 11.77 15.71 -7.06
CA VAL A 138 11.25 14.70 -7.98
C VAL A 138 9.79 14.44 -7.65
N VAL A 139 8.90 15.14 -8.34
CA VAL A 139 7.47 15.10 -8.04
C VAL A 139 6.78 13.94 -8.75
N LEU A 140 6.09 13.11 -7.99
CA LEU A 140 5.23 12.04 -8.46
C LEU A 140 3.76 12.48 -8.31
N ALA A 141 3.07 12.68 -9.43
CA ALA A 141 1.64 12.96 -9.42
C ALA A 141 0.88 11.62 -9.25
N LEU A 142 0.20 11.45 -8.14
CA LEU A 142 -0.48 10.21 -7.81
C LEU A 142 -1.96 10.44 -7.57
N ASP A 143 -2.77 9.54 -8.12
CA ASP A 143 -4.13 9.32 -7.67
C ASP A 143 -4.17 7.90 -7.10
N PRO A 144 -4.18 7.75 -5.78
CA PRO A 144 -4.08 6.41 -5.18
C PRO A 144 -5.27 5.52 -5.51
N GLY A 145 -6.46 6.09 -5.74
CA GLY A 145 -7.66 5.30 -6.01
C GLY A 145 -7.92 4.25 -4.91
N MET A 146 -8.35 3.06 -5.32
CA MET A 146 -8.53 1.90 -4.44
C MET A 146 -7.31 0.95 -4.43
N ALA A 147 -6.26 1.26 -5.18
CA ALA A 147 -5.06 0.43 -5.23
C ALA A 147 -4.13 0.71 -4.05
N PHE A 148 -3.44 -0.34 -3.57
CA PHE A 148 -2.40 -0.20 -2.55
C PHE A 148 -1.21 0.65 -3.08
N GLY A 149 -0.43 1.23 -2.15
CA GLY A 149 0.75 2.03 -2.52
C GLY A 149 0.45 3.53 -2.65
N THR A 150 -0.25 4.08 -1.66
CA THR A 150 -0.55 5.52 -1.59
C THR A 150 0.65 6.39 -1.22
N GLY A 151 1.73 5.76 -0.73
CA GLY A 151 2.90 6.43 -0.18
C GLY A 151 2.80 6.76 1.31
N LEU A 152 1.63 6.58 1.94
CA LEU A 152 1.46 6.80 3.38
C LEU A 152 2.00 5.62 4.20
N HIS A 153 1.94 4.40 3.67
CA HIS A 153 2.39 3.23 4.40
C HIS A 153 3.92 3.22 4.57
N PRO A 154 4.46 2.84 5.75
CA PRO A 154 5.90 2.79 6.00
C PRO A 154 6.68 1.98 4.96
N THR A 155 6.17 0.82 4.54
CA THR A 155 6.83 -0.04 3.55
C THR A 155 7.02 0.64 2.20
N THR A 156 6.03 1.41 1.74
CA THR A 156 6.13 2.18 0.50
C THR A 156 7.19 3.27 0.62
N ARG A 157 7.25 3.96 1.77
CA ARG A 157 8.27 4.97 2.04
C ARG A 157 9.67 4.39 2.10
N LEU A 158 9.84 3.24 2.76
CA LEU A 158 11.10 2.52 2.82
C LEU A 158 11.59 2.11 1.42
N CYS A 159 10.72 1.55 0.57
CA CYS A 159 11.07 1.23 -0.81
C CYS A 159 11.45 2.47 -1.61
N MET A 160 10.68 3.57 -1.50
CA MET A 160 10.98 4.82 -2.20
C MET A 160 12.34 5.40 -1.78
N ALA A 161 12.62 5.42 -0.47
CA ALA A 161 13.92 5.84 0.05
C ALA A 161 15.05 4.93 -0.44
N GLY A 162 14.81 3.62 -0.53
CA GLY A 162 15.75 2.64 -1.10
C GLY A 162 16.05 2.90 -2.56
N ILE A 163 15.03 3.15 -3.39
CA ILE A 163 15.23 3.52 -4.80
C ILE A 163 16.03 4.83 -4.91
N GLU A 164 15.77 5.79 -4.04
CA GLU A 164 16.52 7.05 -4.03
C GLU A 164 17.99 6.82 -3.66
N ARG A 165 18.31 5.98 -2.68
CA ARG A 165 19.70 5.57 -2.37
C ARG A 165 20.36 4.88 -3.53
N TRP A 166 19.68 3.98 -4.22
CA TRP A 166 20.19 3.35 -5.43
C TRP A 166 20.48 4.38 -6.54
N ALA A 167 19.62 5.40 -6.65
CA ALA A 167 19.87 6.49 -7.61
C ALA A 167 21.08 7.34 -7.22
N ASP A 168 21.24 7.65 -5.93
CA ASP A 168 22.41 8.38 -5.41
C ASP A 168 23.73 7.58 -5.62
N ALA A 169 23.64 6.23 -5.61
CA ALA A 169 24.74 5.34 -5.93
C ALA A 169 24.95 5.11 -7.44
N GLY A 170 24.16 5.73 -8.31
CA GLY A 170 24.26 5.58 -9.78
C GLY A 170 23.69 4.26 -10.32
N LEU A 171 23.01 3.46 -9.49
CA LEU A 171 22.50 2.14 -9.90
C LEU A 171 21.22 2.23 -10.74
N VAL A 172 20.42 3.29 -10.56
CA VAL A 172 19.13 3.45 -11.25
C VAL A 172 19.29 4.03 -12.65
N ASP A 173 20.36 4.80 -12.89
CA ASP A 173 20.54 5.48 -14.19
C ASP A 173 20.73 4.45 -15.31
N GLY A 174 19.87 4.51 -16.30
CA GLY A 174 19.86 3.56 -17.43
C GLY A 174 19.37 2.15 -17.10
N ALA A 175 19.05 1.83 -15.86
CA ALA A 175 18.64 0.50 -15.40
C ALA A 175 17.28 0.06 -15.96
N ARG A 176 17.13 -1.24 -16.13
CA ARG A 176 15.84 -1.93 -16.33
C ARG A 176 15.34 -2.42 -14.99
N VAL A 177 14.12 -2.00 -14.62
CA VAL A 177 13.54 -2.26 -13.30
C VAL A 177 12.30 -3.12 -13.42
N LEU A 178 12.12 -4.07 -12.49
CA LEU A 178 10.89 -4.83 -12.31
C LEU A 178 10.23 -4.43 -10.98
N ASP A 179 8.96 -4.05 -11.02
CA ASP A 179 8.14 -3.73 -9.84
C ASP A 179 7.08 -4.84 -9.68
N VAL A 180 7.28 -5.69 -8.67
CA VAL A 180 6.44 -6.87 -8.41
C VAL A 180 5.40 -6.53 -7.34
N GLY A 181 4.12 -6.67 -7.69
CA GLY A 181 3.02 -6.13 -6.89
C GLY A 181 2.96 -4.61 -7.02
N CYS A 182 2.88 -4.10 -8.26
CA CYS A 182 3.06 -2.68 -8.54
C CYS A 182 1.96 -1.76 -7.95
N GLY A 183 0.78 -2.28 -7.62
CA GLY A 183 -0.30 -1.54 -6.97
C GLY A 183 -0.66 -0.25 -7.71
N SER A 184 -0.45 0.90 -7.08
CA SER A 184 -0.67 2.23 -7.68
C SER A 184 0.39 2.63 -8.74
N GLY A 185 1.49 1.88 -8.85
CA GLY A 185 2.64 2.18 -9.70
C GLY A 185 3.62 3.20 -9.12
N ILE A 186 3.49 3.55 -7.85
CA ILE A 186 4.30 4.60 -7.22
C ILE A 186 5.80 4.29 -7.26
N LEU A 187 6.21 3.02 -7.02
CA LEU A 187 7.61 2.60 -7.02
C LEU A 187 8.17 2.58 -8.44
N ALA A 188 7.39 2.07 -9.41
CA ALA A 188 7.74 2.15 -10.83
C ALA A 188 7.95 3.60 -11.30
N ILE A 189 7.05 4.51 -10.91
CA ILE A 189 7.14 5.93 -11.26
C ILE A 189 8.36 6.57 -10.59
N ALA A 190 8.64 6.24 -9.32
CA ALA A 190 9.82 6.73 -8.61
C ALA A 190 11.11 6.30 -9.33
N ALA A 191 11.25 5.02 -9.65
CA ALA A 191 12.41 4.50 -10.37
C ALA A 191 12.60 5.19 -11.73
N ALA A 192 11.53 5.33 -12.52
CA ALA A 192 11.61 5.99 -13.82
C ALA A 192 11.97 7.49 -13.72
N ARG A 193 11.45 8.20 -12.70
CA ARG A 193 11.78 9.61 -12.42
C ARG A 193 13.21 9.79 -11.97
N LEU A 194 13.78 8.81 -11.30
CA LEU A 194 15.15 8.80 -10.80
C LEU A 194 16.19 8.30 -11.83
N GLY A 195 15.78 7.96 -13.06
CA GLY A 195 16.73 7.68 -14.15
C GLY A 195 16.58 6.30 -14.79
N ALA A 196 15.72 5.42 -14.29
CA ALA A 196 15.53 4.09 -14.90
C ALA A 196 15.14 4.23 -16.39
N ARG A 197 15.79 3.43 -17.23
CA ARG A 197 15.56 3.38 -18.67
C ARG A 197 14.16 2.85 -18.98
N SER A 198 13.81 1.77 -18.33
CA SER A 198 12.50 1.13 -18.47
C SER A 198 12.09 0.44 -17.17
N VAL A 199 10.79 0.41 -16.92
CA VAL A 199 10.21 -0.27 -15.75
C VAL A 199 9.07 -1.15 -16.20
N LEU A 200 9.07 -2.41 -15.78
CA LEU A 200 7.94 -3.32 -15.91
C LEU A 200 7.25 -3.43 -14.57
N GLY A 201 5.98 -3.05 -14.47
CA GLY A 201 5.14 -3.33 -13.31
C GLY A 201 4.29 -4.57 -13.57
N VAL A 202 4.23 -5.48 -12.60
CA VAL A 202 3.34 -6.64 -12.64
C VAL A 202 2.49 -6.70 -11.37
N ASP A 203 1.21 -7.05 -11.52
CA ASP A 203 0.30 -7.27 -10.41
C ASP A 203 -0.75 -8.31 -10.80
N THR A 204 -1.24 -9.08 -9.86
CA THR A 204 -2.31 -10.06 -10.11
C THR A 204 -3.69 -9.42 -10.12
N ASP A 205 -3.83 -8.26 -9.46
CA ASP A 205 -5.07 -7.50 -9.41
C ASP A 205 -5.24 -6.59 -10.63
N PRO A 206 -6.31 -6.75 -11.42
CA PRO A 206 -6.60 -5.87 -12.55
C PRO A 206 -6.81 -4.41 -12.13
N ILE A 207 -7.32 -4.14 -10.92
CA ILE A 207 -7.52 -2.77 -10.39
C ILE A 207 -6.17 -2.07 -10.22
N ALA A 208 -5.16 -2.81 -9.73
CA ALA A 208 -3.79 -2.30 -9.60
C ALA A 208 -3.19 -1.94 -10.97
N ILE A 209 -3.42 -2.77 -12.00
CA ILE A 209 -2.93 -2.50 -13.35
C ILE A 209 -3.58 -1.24 -13.96
N ASP A 210 -4.88 -1.08 -13.77
CA ASP A 210 -5.60 0.11 -14.22
C ASP A 210 -5.10 1.37 -13.49
N ALA A 211 -4.91 1.30 -12.18
CA ALA A 211 -4.38 2.40 -11.36
C ALA A 211 -2.95 2.77 -11.77
N THR A 212 -2.06 1.77 -11.91
CA THR A 212 -0.68 1.97 -12.40
C THR A 212 -0.69 2.63 -13.78
N THR A 213 -1.48 2.11 -14.73
CA THR A 213 -1.56 2.65 -16.08
C THR A 213 -2.03 4.11 -16.08
N ALA A 214 -3.04 4.44 -15.29
CA ALA A 214 -3.55 5.80 -15.16
C ALA A 214 -2.48 6.74 -14.57
N ASN A 215 -1.81 6.35 -13.48
CA ASN A 215 -0.77 7.14 -12.83
C ASN A 215 0.47 7.31 -13.72
N VAL A 216 0.88 6.29 -14.44
CA VAL A 216 1.97 6.34 -15.44
C VAL A 216 1.67 7.37 -16.53
N ARG A 217 0.45 7.40 -17.07
CA ARG A 217 0.01 8.40 -18.06
C ARG A 217 0.02 9.81 -17.47
N ARG A 218 -0.46 10.00 -16.26
CA ARG A 218 -0.43 11.31 -15.54
C ARG A 218 1.00 11.83 -15.38
N ASN A 219 1.94 10.96 -15.12
CA ASN A 219 3.35 11.29 -15.00
C ASN A 219 4.07 11.40 -16.35
N ARG A 220 3.41 11.18 -17.48
CA ARG A 220 3.97 11.19 -18.85
C ARG A 220 5.09 10.18 -19.05
N LEU A 221 4.97 8.99 -18.40
CA LEU A 221 5.98 7.94 -18.39
C LEU A 221 5.57 6.71 -19.21
N ALA A 222 4.50 6.75 -19.98
CA ALA A 222 3.97 5.61 -20.74
C ALA A 222 4.94 4.99 -21.76
N ARG A 223 6.01 5.70 -22.13
CA ARG A 223 7.08 5.16 -23.00
C ARG A 223 8.17 4.41 -22.22
N ARG A 224 8.19 4.56 -20.89
CA ARG A 224 9.21 3.98 -20.02
C ARG A 224 8.64 2.91 -19.10
N ILE A 225 7.35 2.96 -18.78
CA ILE A 225 6.72 2.05 -17.83
C ILE A 225 5.60 1.28 -18.52
N GLY A 226 5.70 -0.05 -18.51
CA GLY A 226 4.62 -0.97 -18.85
C GLY A 226 4.02 -1.57 -17.59
N ALA A 227 2.70 -1.79 -17.58
CA ALA A 227 2.00 -2.47 -16.49
C ALA A 227 1.19 -3.63 -17.06
N PHE A 228 1.37 -4.82 -16.49
CA PHE A 228 0.76 -6.04 -17.00
C PHE A 228 0.25 -6.92 -15.86
N ARG A 229 -0.88 -7.56 -16.09
CA ARG A 229 -1.42 -8.52 -15.14
C ARG A 229 -0.57 -9.78 -15.11
N GLY A 230 -0.07 -10.13 -13.93
CA GLY A 230 0.77 -11.31 -13.74
C GLY A 230 1.61 -11.22 -12.46
N SER A 231 2.56 -12.12 -12.37
CA SER A 231 3.53 -12.21 -11.27
C SER A 231 4.88 -12.68 -11.83
N VAL A 232 5.82 -13.03 -10.95
CA VAL A 232 7.10 -13.63 -11.31
C VAL A 232 7.01 -15.17 -11.25
N PRO A 233 7.72 -15.88 -12.16
CA PRO A 233 8.55 -15.34 -13.24
C PRO A 233 7.70 -14.71 -14.34
N VAL A 234 8.14 -13.58 -14.88
CA VAL A 234 7.46 -12.97 -16.02
C VAL A 234 7.54 -13.91 -17.23
N ASN A 235 6.51 -13.86 -18.11
CA ASN A 235 6.49 -14.73 -19.29
C ASN A 235 7.62 -14.39 -20.27
N THR A 236 7.91 -15.33 -21.18
CA THR A 236 9.02 -15.22 -22.13
C THR A 236 8.96 -13.98 -23.02
N MET A 237 7.74 -13.52 -23.39
CA MET A 237 7.58 -12.32 -24.21
C MET A 237 7.99 -11.09 -23.44
N MET A 238 7.47 -10.92 -22.21
CA MET A 238 7.82 -9.80 -21.30
C MET A 238 9.32 -9.82 -20.96
N TRP A 239 9.89 -11.02 -20.75
CA TRP A 239 11.34 -11.14 -20.51
C TRP A 239 12.17 -10.66 -21.69
N ARG A 240 11.78 -10.98 -22.93
CA ARG A 240 12.49 -10.53 -24.12
C ARG A 240 12.39 -9.03 -24.36
N GLU A 241 11.26 -8.45 -24.06
CA GLU A 241 10.99 -7.03 -24.29
C GLU A 241 11.59 -6.15 -23.19
N TRP A 242 11.41 -6.55 -21.90
CA TRP A 242 11.70 -5.71 -20.74
C TRP A 242 12.94 -6.15 -19.95
N GLY A 243 13.27 -7.41 -19.95
CA GLY A 243 14.41 -7.99 -19.23
C GLY A 243 15.72 -7.93 -20.02
N PRO A 244 16.84 -8.47 -19.47
CA PRO A 244 16.99 -8.83 -18.07
C PRO A 244 16.90 -7.59 -17.16
N PHE A 245 16.44 -7.79 -15.90
CA PHE A 245 16.27 -6.69 -14.95
C PHE A 245 17.55 -6.49 -14.13
N ASP A 246 18.01 -5.24 -14.08
CA ASP A 246 19.15 -4.80 -13.27
C ASP A 246 18.74 -4.65 -11.81
N LEU A 247 17.55 -4.11 -11.60
CA LEU A 247 16.95 -3.82 -10.29
C LEU A 247 15.54 -4.37 -10.21
N MET A 248 15.15 -4.76 -9.02
CA MET A 248 13.80 -5.21 -8.72
C MET A 248 13.30 -4.57 -7.43
N VAL A 249 12.01 -4.30 -7.38
CA VAL A 249 11.32 -3.89 -6.14
C VAL A 249 10.14 -4.81 -5.92
N ALA A 250 9.97 -5.30 -4.70
CA ALA A 250 8.86 -6.14 -4.28
C ALA A 250 8.36 -5.66 -2.91
N ASN A 251 7.25 -4.93 -2.89
CA ASN A 251 6.60 -4.52 -1.64
C ASN A 251 5.40 -5.44 -1.39
N LEU A 252 5.69 -6.64 -0.87
CA LEU A 252 4.76 -7.74 -0.70
C LEU A 252 4.79 -8.25 0.75
N ILE A 253 3.72 -8.91 1.20
CA ILE A 253 3.72 -9.55 2.52
C ILE A 253 4.78 -10.66 2.59
N ALA A 254 5.31 -10.90 3.79
CA ALA A 254 6.40 -11.84 4.04
C ALA A 254 6.15 -13.23 3.45
N SER A 255 4.94 -13.77 3.59
CA SER A 255 4.59 -15.10 3.05
C SER A 255 4.74 -15.18 1.54
N LEU A 256 4.35 -14.14 0.79
CA LEU A 256 4.53 -14.08 -0.66
C LEU A 256 6.00 -13.91 -1.05
N LEU A 257 6.79 -13.14 -0.29
CA LEU A 257 8.22 -13.01 -0.54
C LEU A 257 8.95 -14.35 -0.37
N VAL A 258 8.57 -15.14 0.65
CA VAL A 258 9.09 -16.49 0.87
C VAL A 258 8.70 -17.42 -0.27
N GLU A 259 7.42 -17.46 -0.64
CA GLU A 259 6.91 -18.29 -1.74
C GLU A 259 7.57 -17.96 -3.08
N LEU A 260 7.71 -16.68 -3.38
CA LEU A 260 8.23 -16.19 -4.65
C LEU A 260 9.77 -16.09 -4.69
N ALA A 261 10.49 -16.38 -3.60
CA ALA A 261 11.94 -16.22 -3.53
C ALA A 261 12.71 -16.85 -4.71
N PRO A 262 12.42 -18.10 -5.15
CA PRO A 262 13.09 -18.68 -6.32
C PRO A 262 12.84 -17.91 -7.62
N ALA A 263 11.60 -17.44 -7.82
CA ALA A 263 11.19 -16.69 -9.00
C ALA A 263 11.77 -15.26 -9.00
N LEU A 264 11.85 -14.62 -7.82
CA LEU A 264 12.51 -13.33 -7.63
C LEU A 264 14.00 -13.43 -7.96
N ALA A 265 14.70 -14.44 -7.41
CA ALA A 265 16.10 -14.68 -7.69
C ALA A 265 16.38 -14.93 -9.19
N ALA A 266 15.49 -15.70 -9.87
CA ALA A 266 15.64 -15.95 -11.30
C ALA A 266 15.37 -14.70 -12.17
N SER A 267 14.56 -13.76 -11.69
CA SER A 267 14.12 -12.59 -12.45
C SER A 267 15.10 -11.40 -12.40
N VAL A 268 15.97 -11.34 -11.41
CA VAL A 268 17.05 -10.33 -11.35
C VAL A 268 18.33 -10.92 -11.95
N ARG A 269 19.09 -10.13 -12.74
CA ARG A 269 20.35 -10.62 -13.33
C ARG A 269 21.42 -10.84 -12.27
N PRO A 270 22.44 -11.67 -12.52
CA PRO A 270 23.64 -11.72 -11.68
C PRO A 270 24.27 -10.31 -11.52
N GLY A 271 24.66 -9.96 -10.31
CA GLY A 271 25.09 -8.61 -9.92
C GLY A 271 23.99 -7.56 -9.87
N GLY A 272 22.73 -7.95 -10.04
CA GLY A 272 21.57 -7.07 -9.88
C GLY A 272 21.07 -7.06 -8.44
N ARG A 273 20.10 -6.18 -8.15
CA ARG A 273 19.59 -5.95 -6.79
C ARG A 273 18.07 -6.04 -6.68
N LEU A 274 17.61 -6.39 -5.49
CA LEU A 274 16.21 -6.45 -5.10
C LEU A 274 16.00 -5.62 -3.82
N LEU A 275 15.02 -4.70 -3.82
CA LEU A 275 14.44 -4.14 -2.61
C LEU A 275 13.18 -4.92 -2.26
N ALA A 276 13.19 -5.61 -1.13
CA ALA A 276 12.03 -6.34 -0.61
C ALA A 276 11.51 -5.67 0.66
N SER A 277 10.23 -5.32 0.70
CA SER A 277 9.54 -4.75 1.85
C SER A 277 8.10 -5.31 1.95
N GLY A 278 7.32 -4.80 2.91
CA GLY A 278 6.06 -5.44 3.31
C GLY A 278 6.30 -6.51 4.38
N ILE A 279 7.46 -6.45 5.00
CA ILE A 279 7.96 -7.42 5.99
C ILE A 279 7.76 -6.81 7.37
N PHE A 280 6.93 -7.46 8.20
CA PHE A 280 6.86 -7.14 9.61
C PHE A 280 8.12 -7.65 10.32
N ILE A 281 8.65 -6.93 11.29
CA ILE A 281 9.94 -7.20 11.91
C ILE A 281 10.07 -8.65 12.42
N ASP A 282 9.01 -9.20 13.00
CA ASP A 282 8.97 -10.57 13.51
C ASP A 282 9.05 -11.64 12.39
N ARG A 283 8.72 -11.25 11.15
CA ARG A 283 8.73 -12.10 9.97
C ARG A 283 10.00 -11.95 9.13
N GLU A 284 10.90 -11.01 9.49
CA GLU A 284 12.16 -10.80 8.77
C GLU A 284 13.03 -12.07 8.69
N PRO A 285 13.24 -12.85 9.78
CA PRO A 285 14.12 -14.01 9.74
C PRO A 285 13.73 -15.07 8.70
N GLU A 286 12.41 -15.29 8.49
CA GLU A 286 11.95 -16.27 7.51
C GLU A 286 12.19 -15.82 6.07
N VAL A 287 12.02 -14.50 5.79
CA VAL A 287 12.28 -13.93 4.46
C VAL A 287 13.78 -13.97 4.15
N VAL A 288 14.63 -13.61 5.12
CA VAL A 288 16.08 -13.68 4.99
C VAL A 288 16.50 -15.11 4.68
N ALA A 289 16.02 -16.10 5.46
CA ALA A 289 16.36 -17.51 5.24
C ALA A 289 15.93 -17.99 3.84
N ALA A 290 14.73 -17.61 3.37
CA ALA A 290 14.25 -17.97 2.05
C ALA A 290 15.09 -17.35 0.93
N PHE A 291 15.54 -16.11 1.08
CA PHE A 291 16.40 -15.45 0.10
C PHE A 291 17.81 -16.08 0.05
N GLU A 292 18.40 -16.36 1.20
CA GLU A 292 19.71 -17.01 1.29
C GLU A 292 19.68 -18.42 0.68
N GLN A 293 18.61 -19.18 0.87
CA GLN A 293 18.44 -20.52 0.28
C GLN A 293 18.45 -20.51 -1.25
N VAL A 294 18.05 -19.40 -1.88
CA VAL A 294 18.06 -19.24 -3.34
C VAL A 294 19.28 -18.46 -3.85
N GLY A 295 20.29 -18.24 -2.99
CA GLY A 295 21.54 -17.60 -3.34
C GLY A 295 21.45 -16.07 -3.45
N LEU A 296 20.47 -15.44 -2.84
CA LEU A 296 20.40 -14.00 -2.69
C LEU A 296 21.09 -13.59 -1.38
N HIS A 297 21.83 -12.47 -1.39
CA HIS A 297 22.59 -11.98 -0.23
C HIS A 297 21.98 -10.66 0.27
N ILE A 298 21.70 -10.58 1.56
CA ILE A 298 21.24 -9.34 2.20
C ILE A 298 22.43 -8.42 2.40
N ILE A 299 22.43 -7.25 1.77
CA ILE A 299 23.53 -6.28 1.85
C ILE A 299 23.23 -5.10 2.75
N ALA A 300 21.95 -4.77 2.94
CA ALA A 300 21.52 -3.76 3.89
C ALA A 300 20.10 -4.04 4.36
N ARG A 301 19.75 -3.51 5.52
CA ARG A 301 18.42 -3.55 6.08
C ARG A 301 18.11 -2.22 6.75
N GLU A 302 16.87 -1.76 6.58
CA GLU A 302 16.34 -0.59 7.26
C GLU A 302 14.94 -0.89 7.76
N HIS A 303 14.54 -0.18 8.79
CA HIS A 303 13.21 -0.31 9.35
C HIS A 303 12.59 1.05 9.65
N GLN A 304 11.28 1.10 9.60
CA GLN A 304 10.47 2.21 10.06
C GLN A 304 9.32 1.64 10.86
N THR A 305 9.25 1.99 12.16
CA THR A 305 8.37 1.30 13.11
C THR A 305 8.63 -0.22 13.08
N ASP A 306 7.61 -1.02 12.87
CA ASP A 306 7.65 -2.49 12.83
C ASP A 306 7.86 -3.06 11.42
N TRP A 307 8.17 -2.21 10.43
CA TRP A 307 8.30 -2.61 9.03
C TRP A 307 9.73 -2.53 8.55
N VAL A 308 10.14 -3.55 7.81
CA VAL A 308 11.51 -3.73 7.31
C VAL A 308 11.55 -3.62 5.79
N VAL A 309 12.65 -3.07 5.30
CA VAL A 309 13.10 -3.22 3.91
C VAL A 309 14.47 -3.88 3.89
N LEU A 310 14.61 -4.87 3.03
CA LEU A 310 15.87 -5.55 2.74
C LEU A 310 16.41 -5.08 1.38
N ASP A 311 17.65 -4.63 1.35
CA ASP A 311 18.42 -4.45 0.11
C ASP A 311 19.22 -5.72 -0.13
N VAL A 312 18.98 -6.37 -1.24
CA VAL A 312 19.41 -7.73 -1.53
C VAL A 312 20.17 -7.74 -2.84
N GLU A 313 21.25 -8.47 -2.92
CA GLU A 313 22.04 -8.66 -4.13
C GLU A 313 21.97 -10.11 -4.63
N ARG A 314 21.82 -10.27 -5.95
CA ARG A 314 22.14 -11.55 -6.58
C ARG A 314 23.62 -11.55 -6.96
N PRO A 315 24.49 -12.37 -6.33
CA PRO A 315 25.92 -12.38 -6.61
C PRO A 315 26.22 -12.61 -8.08
N LEU A 316 27.39 -12.14 -8.52
CA LEU A 316 28.01 -12.60 -9.77
C LEU A 316 28.36 -14.07 -9.58
N ALA A 317 28.01 -14.92 -10.54
CA ALA A 317 28.35 -16.35 -10.51
C ALA A 317 29.83 -16.55 -10.65
#